data_fc5dfeb77a788235316c9f3caa0d94e1
#
_entry.id   fc5dfeb77a788235316c9f3caa0d94e1
#
_cell.length_a   1.000
_cell.length_b   1.000
_cell.length_c   1.000
_cell.angle_alpha   90.00
_cell.angle_beta   90.00
_cell.angle_gamma   90.00
#
_symmetry.space_group_name_H-M   'P 1'
#
loop_
_entity.id
_entity.type
_entity.pdbx_description
1 polymer ?
#
loop_
_entity_poly.entity_id
_entity_poly.type
_entity_poly.pdbx_seq_one_letter_code
_entity_poly.pdbx_strand_id
1 'polypeptide(L)'
;MTAKNFRAFLLLSGALVVAGAAADVWLLDRPLPVVQRKLKDSPTTTLTQAQLEALLTRIAPALSSEMRSRLGEAVLLEANRAGYDPLFVLAMVSVESGFHIQATSERGARGLVQIMPSTFAWISAREPDVGGDDYETGQDPVVDVRLAVRYFRWLERRFGSRDDALMAYNAGPKRLRQYKLVDEIPDRIKEYPRRVKREYTRFVGLLASNSPVEGSEVLLARAQSSKPVLTVQR
;
A
#
# COMPACT_ATOMS: atom_id res chain seq x y z
N MET A 1 25.40 -50.44 0.85
CA MET A 1 25.21 -49.13 0.18
C MET A 1 25.87 -48.07 1.05
N THR A 2 26.94 -47.50 0.58
CA THR A 2 27.94 -46.79 1.38
C THR A 2 27.68 -45.28 1.41
N ALA A 3 27.96 -44.68 2.56
CA ALA A 3 27.75 -43.26 2.93
C ALA A 3 28.42 -42.20 2.04
N LYS A 4 28.93 -42.55 0.87
CA LYS A 4 29.61 -41.59 -0.05
C LYS A 4 28.67 -40.81 -0.98
N ASN A 5 27.43 -41.24 -1.16
CA ASN A 5 26.49 -40.58 -2.09
C ASN A 5 25.64 -39.47 -1.46
N PHE A 6 25.74 -39.24 -0.13
CA PHE A 6 24.95 -38.18 0.55
C PHE A 6 25.64 -36.80 0.58
N ARG A 7 26.98 -36.78 0.34
CA ARG A 7 27.72 -35.50 0.34
C ARG A 7 27.69 -34.74 -0.99
N ALA A 8 27.36 -35.36 -2.09
CA ALA A 8 27.29 -34.73 -3.40
C ALA A 8 25.98 -33.94 -3.64
N PHE A 9 24.93 -34.24 -2.87
CA PHE A 9 23.62 -33.56 -3.05
C PHE A 9 23.50 -32.23 -2.31
N LEU A 10 24.36 -31.97 -1.33
CA LEU A 10 24.33 -30.76 -0.51
C LEU A 10 25.13 -29.56 -1.10
N LEU A 11 25.98 -29.81 -2.11
CA LEU A 11 26.78 -28.75 -2.72
C LEU A 11 26.14 -28.12 -3.98
N LEU A 12 25.08 -28.73 -4.52
CA LEU A 12 24.35 -28.18 -5.68
C LEU A 12 23.20 -27.24 -5.28
N SER A 13 22.77 -27.24 -4.03
CA SER A 13 21.67 -26.38 -3.55
C SER A 13 22.13 -24.98 -3.15
N GLY A 14 23.43 -24.78 -2.89
CA GLY A 14 23.98 -23.49 -2.45
C GLY A 14 24.24 -22.48 -3.57
N ALA A 15 24.51 -22.93 -4.78
CA ALA A 15 24.84 -22.06 -5.91
C ALA A 15 23.60 -21.53 -6.65
N LEU A 16 22.45 -22.22 -6.55
CA LEU A 16 21.22 -21.83 -7.26
C LEU A 16 20.47 -20.67 -6.58
N VAL A 17 20.71 -20.44 -5.27
CA VAL A 17 20.02 -19.39 -4.50
C VAL A 17 20.62 -18.00 -4.74
N VAL A 18 21.91 -17.90 -5.07
CA VAL A 18 22.56 -16.60 -5.29
C VAL A 18 22.30 -16.06 -6.70
N ALA A 19 22.18 -16.93 -7.72
CA ALA A 19 21.88 -16.49 -9.09
C ALA A 19 20.41 -16.01 -9.25
N GLY A 20 19.48 -16.53 -8.45
CA GLY A 20 18.07 -16.12 -8.49
C GLY A 20 17.79 -14.71 -7.96
N ALA A 21 18.57 -14.21 -7.01
CA ALA A 21 18.36 -12.90 -6.41
C ALA A 21 18.75 -11.75 -7.34
N ALA A 22 19.79 -11.91 -8.15
CA ALA A 22 20.25 -10.88 -9.10
C ALA A 22 19.36 -10.82 -10.37
N ALA A 23 18.86 -11.95 -10.84
CA ALA A 23 18.00 -12.01 -12.01
C ALA A 23 16.58 -11.43 -11.75
N ASP A 24 16.08 -11.56 -10.52
CA ASP A 24 14.75 -11.05 -10.15
C ASP A 24 14.70 -9.52 -10.05
N VAL A 25 15.81 -8.85 -9.72
CA VAL A 25 15.90 -7.38 -9.73
C VAL A 25 15.81 -6.86 -11.17
N TRP A 26 16.40 -7.55 -12.14
CA TRP A 26 16.37 -7.18 -13.56
C TRP A 26 14.97 -7.34 -14.19
N LEU A 27 14.17 -8.31 -13.75
CA LEU A 27 12.79 -8.47 -14.20
C LEU A 27 11.83 -7.42 -13.62
N LEU A 28 12.20 -6.80 -12.49
CA LEU A 28 11.43 -5.73 -11.88
C LEU A 28 11.62 -4.38 -12.61
N ASP A 29 12.72 -4.21 -13.33
CA ASP A 29 13.11 -2.95 -13.98
C ASP A 29 12.59 -2.79 -15.44
N ARG A 30 11.93 -3.78 -16.00
CA ARG A 30 11.33 -3.61 -17.34
C ARG A 30 10.16 -2.63 -17.25
N PRO A 31 10.20 -1.50 -17.98
CA PRO A 31 9.07 -0.61 -18.07
C PRO A 31 7.90 -1.39 -18.69
N LEU A 32 6.81 -1.52 -17.94
CA LEU A 32 5.58 -2.07 -18.48
C LEU A 32 4.97 -1.08 -19.45
N PRO A 33 4.31 -1.55 -20.54
CA PRO A 33 3.57 -0.66 -21.42
C PRO A 33 2.58 0.15 -20.56
N VAL A 34 2.64 1.46 -20.71
CA VAL A 34 1.74 2.39 -20.02
C VAL A 34 0.35 2.17 -20.62
N VAL A 35 -0.42 1.30 -20.01
CA VAL A 35 -1.86 1.26 -20.26
C VAL A 35 -2.43 2.50 -19.59
N GLN A 36 -2.62 3.55 -20.39
CA GLN A 36 -3.39 4.72 -19.98
C GLN A 36 -4.85 4.27 -19.78
N ARG A 37 -5.15 3.74 -18.61
CA ARG A 37 -6.53 3.56 -18.21
C ARG A 37 -7.08 4.95 -17.91
N LYS A 38 -7.85 5.48 -18.84
CA LYS A 38 -8.69 6.67 -18.64
C LYS A 38 -9.48 6.41 -17.36
N LEU A 39 -9.09 7.08 -16.27
CA LEU A 39 -9.85 7.08 -15.03
C LEU A 39 -11.21 7.63 -15.38
N LYS A 40 -12.22 6.78 -15.40
CA LYS A 40 -13.60 7.20 -15.50
C LYS A 40 -13.88 8.12 -14.32
N ASP A 41 -14.37 9.29 -14.62
CA ASP A 41 -14.81 10.34 -13.72
C ASP A 41 -15.71 9.77 -12.61
N SER A 42 -15.12 9.33 -11.53
CA SER A 42 -15.85 9.23 -10.27
C SER A 42 -15.94 10.65 -9.75
N PRO A 43 -17.11 11.13 -9.31
CA PRO A 43 -17.24 12.45 -8.71
C PRO A 43 -16.34 12.47 -7.48
N THR A 44 -15.17 13.09 -7.63
CA THR A 44 -14.25 13.29 -6.53
C THR A 44 -14.87 14.37 -5.67
N THR A 45 -15.70 13.99 -4.71
CA THR A 45 -16.05 14.90 -3.62
C THR A 45 -14.72 15.26 -2.98
N THR A 46 -14.24 16.45 -3.24
CA THR A 46 -12.96 16.93 -2.78
C THR A 46 -13.02 17.02 -1.25
N LEU A 47 -12.45 16.03 -0.57
CA LEU A 47 -12.28 16.12 0.88
C LEU A 47 -11.44 17.34 1.21
N THR A 48 -11.95 18.19 2.10
CA THR A 48 -11.21 19.33 2.58
C THR A 48 -10.23 18.93 3.68
N GLN A 49 -9.20 19.75 3.87
CA GLN A 49 -8.25 19.59 4.97
C GLN A 49 -8.98 19.50 6.32
N ALA A 50 -9.93 20.40 6.58
CA ALA A 50 -10.70 20.42 7.82
C ALA A 50 -11.50 19.13 8.06
N GLN A 51 -12.12 18.57 7.02
CA GLN A 51 -12.84 17.30 7.12
C GLN A 51 -11.89 16.15 7.46
N LEU A 52 -10.69 16.14 6.86
CA LEU A 52 -9.70 15.09 7.12
C LEU A 52 -9.12 15.20 8.53
N GLU A 53 -8.83 16.40 9.02
CA GLU A 53 -8.38 16.65 10.39
C GLU A 53 -9.44 16.27 11.43
N ALA A 54 -10.70 16.59 11.18
CA ALA A 54 -11.82 16.16 12.02
C ALA A 54 -11.94 14.64 12.09
N LEU A 55 -11.76 13.95 10.94
CA LEU A 55 -11.71 12.50 10.90
C LEU A 55 -10.50 11.96 11.67
N LEU A 56 -9.29 12.49 11.44
CA LEU A 56 -8.06 12.09 12.13
C LEU A 56 -8.15 12.29 13.64
N THR A 57 -8.87 13.32 14.12
CA THR A 57 -9.11 13.51 15.56
C THR A 57 -9.87 12.33 16.17
N ARG A 58 -10.75 11.69 15.40
CA ARG A 58 -11.54 10.53 15.86
C ARG A 58 -10.81 9.20 15.73
N ILE A 59 -10.06 9.01 14.65
CA ILE A 59 -9.44 7.71 14.33
C ILE A 59 -7.99 7.59 14.80
N ALA A 60 -7.32 8.72 15.09
CA ALA A 60 -5.93 8.80 15.50
C ALA A 60 -5.77 9.81 16.68
N PRO A 61 -6.51 9.64 17.80
CA PRO A 61 -6.51 10.60 18.90
C PRO A 61 -5.14 10.75 19.59
N ALA A 62 -4.28 9.72 19.49
CA ALA A 62 -2.92 9.74 20.05
C ALA A 62 -1.96 10.69 19.32
N LEU A 63 -2.27 11.08 18.07
CA LEU A 63 -1.48 12.06 17.36
C LEU A 63 -1.75 13.48 17.89
N SER A 64 -0.70 14.31 17.96
CA SER A 64 -0.87 15.74 18.25
C SER A 64 -1.70 16.43 17.15
N SER A 65 -2.29 17.59 17.45
CA SER A 65 -3.03 18.39 16.46
C SER A 65 -2.16 18.76 15.27
N GLU A 66 -0.93 19.19 15.53
CA GLU A 66 0.06 19.50 14.49
C GLU A 66 0.33 18.28 13.59
N MET A 67 0.54 17.11 14.19
CA MET A 67 0.80 15.88 13.43
C MET A 67 -0.41 15.45 12.60
N ARG A 68 -1.64 15.60 13.13
CA ARG A 68 -2.86 15.33 12.34
C ARG A 68 -3.00 16.27 11.15
N SER A 69 -2.68 17.56 11.33
CA SER A 69 -2.70 18.53 10.23
C SER A 69 -1.69 18.17 9.15
N ARG A 70 -0.43 17.95 9.52
CA ARG A 70 0.64 17.54 8.58
C ARG A 70 0.31 16.23 7.85
N LEU A 71 -0.20 15.23 8.57
CA LEU A 71 -0.59 13.95 7.99
C LEU A 71 -1.77 14.13 7.02
N GLY A 72 -2.78 14.91 7.39
CA GLY A 72 -3.93 15.22 6.55
C GLY A 72 -3.52 15.89 5.25
N GLU A 73 -2.66 16.89 5.31
CA GLU A 73 -2.12 17.59 4.15
C GLU A 73 -1.34 16.65 3.22
N ALA A 74 -0.44 15.83 3.79
CA ALA A 74 0.33 14.85 3.03
C ALA A 74 -0.56 13.83 2.33
N VAL A 75 -1.58 13.32 3.02
CA VAL A 75 -2.54 12.35 2.45
C VAL A 75 -3.34 12.99 1.32
N LEU A 76 -3.85 14.21 1.48
CA LEU A 76 -4.57 14.91 0.41
C LEU A 76 -3.68 15.12 -0.81
N LEU A 77 -2.48 15.64 -0.58
CA LEU A 77 -1.54 15.94 -1.66
C LEU A 77 -1.16 14.71 -2.46
N GLU A 78 -0.68 13.66 -1.78
CA GLU A 78 -0.15 12.48 -2.45
C GLU A 78 -1.27 11.60 -3.04
N ALA A 79 -2.42 11.50 -2.37
CA ALA A 79 -3.58 10.80 -2.92
C ALA A 79 -4.08 11.47 -4.20
N ASN A 80 -4.24 12.79 -4.21
CA ASN A 80 -4.67 13.55 -5.38
C ASN A 80 -3.68 13.42 -6.54
N ARG A 81 -2.37 13.53 -6.28
CA ARG A 81 -1.32 13.31 -7.30
C ARG A 81 -1.34 11.91 -7.91
N ALA A 82 -1.69 10.92 -7.12
CA ALA A 82 -1.74 9.54 -7.57
C ALA A 82 -3.10 9.13 -8.17
N GLY A 83 -4.15 9.95 -8.01
CA GLY A 83 -5.52 9.64 -8.42
C GLY A 83 -6.21 8.65 -7.47
N TYR A 84 -5.84 8.68 -6.18
CA TYR A 84 -6.46 7.88 -5.14
C TYR A 84 -7.44 8.70 -4.30
N ASP A 85 -8.38 7.99 -3.69
CA ASP A 85 -9.19 8.55 -2.62
C ASP A 85 -8.33 8.74 -1.36
N PRO A 86 -8.29 9.93 -0.73
CA PRO A 86 -7.56 10.16 0.50
C PRO A 86 -7.93 9.19 1.63
N LEU A 87 -9.21 8.76 1.73
CA LEU A 87 -9.65 7.78 2.71
C LEU A 87 -9.06 6.39 2.46
N PHE A 88 -8.79 6.05 1.21
CA PHE A 88 -8.10 4.80 0.89
C PHE A 88 -6.67 4.80 1.42
N VAL A 89 -5.96 5.91 1.27
CA VAL A 89 -4.59 6.06 1.81
C VAL A 89 -4.62 5.98 3.34
N LEU A 90 -5.56 6.67 4.01
CA LEU A 90 -5.74 6.55 5.46
C LEU A 90 -6.09 5.14 5.90
N ALA A 91 -6.90 4.40 5.13
CA ALA A 91 -7.24 3.02 5.44
C ALA A 91 -6.00 2.11 5.39
N MET A 92 -5.08 2.33 4.45
CA MET A 92 -3.80 1.63 4.42
C MET A 92 -2.98 1.95 5.69
N VAL A 93 -2.81 3.23 6.03
CA VAL A 93 -2.09 3.65 7.26
C VAL A 93 -2.69 3.02 8.51
N SER A 94 -4.02 3.01 8.62
CA SER A 94 -4.73 2.39 9.75
C SER A 94 -4.43 0.90 9.87
N VAL A 95 -4.42 0.17 8.76
CA VAL A 95 -4.17 -1.28 8.74
C VAL A 95 -2.71 -1.60 9.03
N GLU A 96 -1.77 -0.75 8.63
CA GLU A 96 -0.33 -0.96 8.81
C GLU A 96 0.11 -0.70 10.25
N SER A 97 -0.23 0.44 10.81
CA SER A 97 0.31 0.86 12.10
C SER A 97 -0.74 1.28 13.12
N GLY A 98 -2.03 1.41 12.73
CA GLY A 98 -3.02 2.06 13.58
C GLY A 98 -2.64 3.51 13.93
N PHE A 99 -1.94 4.19 13.02
CA PHE A 99 -1.42 5.56 13.19
C PHE A 99 -0.28 5.70 14.21
N HIS A 100 0.44 4.61 14.54
CA HIS A 100 1.62 4.68 15.40
C HIS A 100 2.86 5.06 14.55
N ILE A 101 3.37 6.28 14.75
CA ILE A 101 4.48 6.83 13.95
C ILE A 101 5.75 5.98 14.07
N GLN A 102 6.06 5.51 15.28
CA GLN A 102 7.27 4.74 15.56
C GLN A 102 7.04 3.22 15.56
N ALA A 103 5.96 2.76 14.91
CA ALA A 103 5.69 1.34 14.84
C ALA A 103 6.85 0.59 14.17
N THR A 104 7.28 -0.49 14.79
CA THR A 104 8.29 -1.41 14.23
C THR A 104 7.76 -2.83 14.32
N SER A 105 7.74 -3.52 13.18
CA SER A 105 7.34 -4.93 13.15
C SER A 105 8.50 -5.85 13.50
N GLU A 106 8.20 -7.09 13.88
CA GLU A 106 9.21 -8.13 14.13
C GLU A 106 10.13 -8.39 12.92
N ARG A 107 9.67 -8.05 11.72
CA ARG A 107 10.44 -8.19 10.47
C ARG A 107 11.23 -6.95 10.09
N GLY A 108 11.19 -5.89 10.92
CA GLY A 108 11.91 -4.64 10.70
C GLY A 108 11.20 -3.63 9.77
N ALA A 109 9.91 -3.82 9.46
CA ALA A 109 9.11 -2.79 8.80
C ALA A 109 8.87 -1.63 9.79
N ARG A 110 8.91 -0.38 9.32
CA ARG A 110 8.93 0.81 10.18
C ARG A 110 7.90 1.85 9.75
N GLY A 111 7.50 2.68 10.73
CA GLY A 111 6.71 3.89 10.55
C GLY A 111 5.23 3.66 10.32
N LEU A 112 4.53 4.74 9.99
CA LEU A 112 3.08 4.76 9.76
C LEU A 112 2.62 3.74 8.72
N VAL A 113 3.44 3.47 7.73
CA VAL A 113 3.09 2.71 6.53
C VAL A 113 3.83 1.38 6.44
N GLN A 114 4.59 1.02 7.48
CA GLN A 114 5.28 -0.26 7.62
C GLN A 114 6.13 -0.65 6.39
N ILE A 115 6.94 0.30 5.90
CA ILE A 115 7.86 0.03 4.79
C ILE A 115 9.15 -0.62 5.31
N MET A 116 9.58 -1.67 4.62
CA MET A 116 10.86 -2.32 4.88
C MET A 116 12.02 -1.40 4.45
N PRO A 117 13.16 -1.36 5.18
CA PRO A 117 14.34 -0.57 4.81
C PRO A 117 14.83 -0.83 3.38
N SER A 118 14.80 -2.09 2.93
CA SER A 118 15.17 -2.43 1.55
C SER A 118 14.19 -1.88 0.51
N THR A 119 12.90 -1.82 0.83
CA THR A 119 11.88 -1.21 -0.04
C THR A 119 12.06 0.30 -0.08
N PHE A 120 12.36 0.91 1.07
CA PHE A 120 12.69 2.33 1.15
C PHE A 120 13.87 2.68 0.25
N ALA A 121 15.02 2.02 0.41
CA ALA A 121 16.20 2.26 -0.40
C ALA A 121 15.92 2.09 -1.91
N TRP A 122 15.11 1.11 -2.27
CA TRP A 122 14.72 0.88 -3.65
C TRP A 122 13.85 2.02 -4.21
N ILE A 123 12.91 2.58 -3.43
CA ILE A 123 12.06 3.70 -3.85
C ILE A 123 12.89 4.99 -3.95
N SER A 124 13.67 5.31 -2.92
CA SER A 124 14.49 6.54 -2.85
C SER A 124 15.48 6.65 -4.01
N ALA A 125 16.04 5.53 -4.46
CA ALA A 125 16.90 5.50 -5.63
C ALA A 125 16.18 5.85 -6.95
N ARG A 126 14.84 5.78 -6.99
CA ARG A 126 14.00 6.04 -8.18
C ARG A 126 13.19 7.32 -8.09
N GLU A 127 12.99 7.80 -6.90
CA GLU A 127 12.16 8.97 -6.57
C GLU A 127 13.00 9.89 -5.66
N PRO A 128 13.95 10.67 -6.22
CA PRO A 128 14.92 11.44 -5.41
C PRO A 128 14.31 12.48 -4.49
N ASP A 129 13.06 12.90 -4.77
CA ASP A 129 12.30 13.84 -3.93
C ASP A 129 11.61 13.17 -2.73
N VAL A 130 11.85 11.86 -2.53
CA VAL A 130 11.30 11.08 -1.43
C VAL A 130 12.38 10.73 -0.42
N GLY A 131 12.50 11.57 0.60
CA GLY A 131 13.53 11.41 1.63
C GLY A 131 14.94 11.78 1.13
N GLY A 132 15.78 12.30 2.01
CA GLY A 132 17.21 12.50 1.75
C GLY A 132 18.01 11.23 2.05
N ASP A 133 19.31 11.27 1.79
CA ASP A 133 20.23 10.15 2.03
C ASP A 133 20.25 9.69 3.49
N ASP A 134 19.96 10.61 4.44
CA ASP A 134 19.92 10.35 5.88
C ASP A 134 18.52 10.02 6.42
N TYR A 135 17.48 9.91 5.55
CA TYR A 135 16.13 9.64 6.02
C TYR A 135 15.95 8.16 6.38
N GLU A 136 15.42 7.90 7.57
CA GLU A 136 14.94 6.58 7.97
C GLU A 136 13.41 6.55 8.03
N THR A 137 12.79 5.46 7.54
CA THR A 137 11.33 5.27 7.63
C THR A 137 10.83 5.37 9.07
N GLY A 138 9.73 6.09 9.26
CA GLY A 138 9.14 6.34 10.58
C GLY A 138 9.62 7.61 11.27
N GLN A 139 10.49 8.40 10.66
CA GLN A 139 10.93 9.68 11.21
C GLN A 139 9.97 10.83 10.86
N ASP A 140 9.45 10.86 9.63
CA ASP A 140 8.50 11.88 9.18
C ASP A 140 7.27 11.22 8.50
N PRO A 141 6.08 11.35 9.11
CA PRO A 141 4.85 10.78 8.55
C PRO A 141 4.49 11.33 7.17
N VAL A 142 4.93 12.53 6.82
CA VAL A 142 4.72 13.11 5.47
C VAL A 142 5.51 12.31 4.43
N VAL A 143 6.76 12.02 4.72
CA VAL A 143 7.63 11.22 3.86
C VAL A 143 7.12 9.78 3.81
N ASP A 144 6.71 9.21 4.95
CA ASP A 144 6.15 7.86 5.00
C ASP A 144 4.92 7.72 4.08
N VAL A 145 3.98 8.67 4.11
CA VAL A 145 2.79 8.66 3.24
C VAL A 145 3.19 8.77 1.77
N ARG A 146 4.13 9.66 1.45
CA ARG A 146 4.64 9.83 0.09
C ARG A 146 5.25 8.54 -0.45
N LEU A 147 6.09 7.88 0.35
CA LEU A 147 6.67 6.58 0.04
C LEU A 147 5.60 5.52 -0.22
N ALA A 148 4.62 5.41 0.68
CA ALA A 148 3.56 4.43 0.59
C ALA A 148 2.74 4.58 -0.69
N VAL A 149 2.32 5.82 -1.00
CA VAL A 149 1.50 6.10 -2.19
C VAL A 149 2.28 5.79 -3.47
N ARG A 150 3.55 6.18 -3.55
CA ARG A 150 4.37 5.94 -4.74
C ARG A 150 4.68 4.45 -4.91
N TYR A 151 5.03 3.76 -3.85
CA TYR A 151 5.23 2.32 -3.88
C TYR A 151 3.96 1.57 -4.27
N PHE A 152 2.82 1.95 -3.67
CA PHE A 152 1.54 1.34 -3.99
C PHE A 152 1.16 1.56 -5.46
N ARG A 153 1.36 2.77 -5.99
CA ARG A 153 1.14 3.07 -7.42
C ARG A 153 2.01 2.22 -8.33
N TRP A 154 3.27 1.99 -7.96
CA TRP A 154 4.14 1.08 -8.70
C TRP A 154 3.61 -0.35 -8.67
N LEU A 155 3.17 -0.84 -7.52
CA LEU A 155 2.57 -2.17 -7.39
C LEU A 155 1.29 -2.31 -8.21
N GLU A 156 0.39 -1.31 -8.19
CA GLU A 156 -0.85 -1.34 -8.97
C GLU A 156 -0.57 -1.41 -10.48
N ARG A 157 0.40 -0.66 -10.97
CA ARG A 157 0.86 -0.76 -12.37
C ARG A 157 1.47 -2.13 -12.67
N ARG A 158 2.16 -2.71 -11.73
CA ARG A 158 2.88 -3.98 -11.87
C ARG A 158 1.96 -5.19 -11.89
N PHE A 159 0.89 -5.16 -11.11
CA PHE A 159 -0.03 -6.28 -10.94
C PHE A 159 -1.37 -6.11 -11.66
N GLY A 160 -1.70 -4.92 -12.12
CA GLY A 160 -2.89 -4.62 -12.93
C GLY A 160 -4.19 -4.53 -12.16
N SER A 161 -4.20 -4.86 -10.86
CA SER A 161 -5.38 -4.73 -10.00
C SER A 161 -5.03 -4.17 -8.64
N ARG A 162 -5.98 -3.47 -8.01
CA ARG A 162 -5.82 -2.89 -6.68
C ARG A 162 -5.69 -3.95 -5.61
N ASP A 163 -6.45 -5.02 -5.69
CA ASP A 163 -6.40 -6.11 -4.72
C ASP A 163 -5.06 -6.85 -4.78
N ASP A 164 -4.54 -7.13 -5.98
CA ASP A 164 -3.20 -7.70 -6.15
C ASP A 164 -2.10 -6.74 -5.63
N ALA A 165 -2.24 -5.44 -5.90
CA ALA A 165 -1.30 -4.45 -5.38
C ALA A 165 -1.30 -4.41 -3.84
N LEU A 166 -2.47 -4.47 -3.21
CA LEU A 166 -2.59 -4.57 -1.75
C LEU A 166 -1.96 -5.86 -1.23
N MET A 167 -2.23 -6.99 -1.86
CA MET A 167 -1.58 -8.26 -1.51
C MET A 167 -0.06 -8.19 -1.65
N ALA A 168 0.43 -7.56 -2.73
CA ALA A 168 1.86 -7.37 -2.97
C ALA A 168 2.50 -6.41 -1.97
N TYR A 169 1.79 -5.36 -1.55
CA TYR A 169 2.24 -4.42 -0.53
C TYR A 169 2.54 -5.15 0.79
N ASN A 170 1.59 -5.96 1.24
CA ASN A 170 1.70 -6.70 2.51
C ASN A 170 2.66 -7.90 2.44
N ALA A 171 2.58 -8.73 1.40
CA ALA A 171 3.33 -9.98 1.30
C ALA A 171 4.70 -9.84 0.62
N GLY A 172 4.93 -8.74 -0.08
CA GLY A 172 6.03 -8.53 -0.99
C GLY A 172 5.72 -8.99 -2.43
N PRO A 173 6.15 -8.22 -3.45
CA PRO A 173 5.81 -8.47 -4.85
C PRO A 173 6.34 -9.81 -5.38
N LYS A 174 7.53 -10.21 -4.95
CA LYS A 174 8.12 -11.51 -5.34
C LYS A 174 7.29 -12.68 -4.83
N ARG A 175 6.88 -12.63 -3.57
CA ARG A 175 6.08 -13.70 -2.94
C ARG A 175 4.70 -13.80 -3.56
N LEU A 176 4.02 -12.66 -3.81
CA LEU A 176 2.72 -12.69 -4.48
C LEU A 176 2.83 -13.30 -5.87
N ARG A 177 3.88 -12.96 -6.64
CA ARG A 177 4.10 -13.55 -7.97
C ARG A 177 4.24 -15.06 -7.90
N GLN A 178 5.00 -15.59 -6.93
CA GLN A 178 5.15 -17.03 -6.75
C GLN A 178 3.81 -17.72 -6.48
N TYR A 179 2.97 -17.15 -5.61
CA TYR A 179 1.63 -17.70 -5.36
C TYR A 179 0.72 -17.66 -6.60
N LYS A 180 0.80 -16.58 -7.39
CA LYS A 180 0.01 -16.47 -8.63
C LYS A 180 0.46 -17.46 -9.71
N LEU A 181 1.73 -17.87 -9.74
CA LEU A 181 2.22 -18.87 -10.70
C LEU A 181 1.67 -20.27 -10.41
N VAL A 182 1.39 -20.58 -9.16
CA VAL A 182 0.83 -21.89 -8.74
C VAL A 182 -0.68 -21.79 -8.48
N ASP A 183 -1.28 -20.64 -8.73
CA ASP A 183 -2.71 -20.33 -8.48
C ASP A 183 -3.19 -20.60 -7.04
N GLU A 184 -2.27 -20.51 -6.06
CA GLU A 184 -2.53 -20.81 -4.65
C GLU A 184 -2.15 -19.61 -3.77
N ILE A 185 -3.01 -18.58 -3.71
CA ILE A 185 -2.79 -17.44 -2.81
C ILE A 185 -3.37 -17.77 -1.44
N PRO A 186 -2.55 -17.82 -0.36
CA PRO A 186 -3.04 -18.09 0.99
C PRO A 186 -4.05 -17.05 1.48
N ASP A 187 -5.06 -17.49 2.24
CA ASP A 187 -6.13 -16.61 2.73
C ASP A 187 -5.62 -15.47 3.61
N ARG A 188 -4.56 -15.68 4.40
CA ARG A 188 -3.90 -14.62 5.18
C ARG A 188 -3.41 -13.45 4.31
N ILE A 189 -3.06 -13.71 3.04
CA ILE A 189 -2.63 -12.66 2.09
C ILE A 189 -3.85 -11.95 1.51
N LYS A 190 -4.92 -12.67 1.20
CA LYS A 190 -6.20 -12.12 0.75
C LYS A 190 -6.91 -11.30 1.84
N GLU A 191 -6.55 -11.51 3.11
CA GLU A 191 -7.14 -10.77 4.23
C GLU A 191 -6.70 -9.30 4.28
N TYR A 192 -5.51 -8.98 3.81
CA TYR A 192 -5.03 -7.60 3.83
C TYR A 192 -5.91 -6.65 2.98
N PRO A 193 -6.23 -6.91 1.71
CA PRO A 193 -7.19 -6.12 0.95
C PRO A 193 -8.56 -6.00 1.65
N ARG A 194 -9.03 -7.07 2.27
CA ARG A 194 -10.30 -7.05 3.01
C ARG A 194 -10.25 -6.11 4.21
N ARG A 195 -9.14 -6.11 4.97
CA ARG A 195 -8.92 -5.19 6.09
C ARG A 195 -8.92 -3.74 5.63
N VAL A 196 -8.15 -3.41 4.58
CA VAL A 196 -8.11 -2.05 4.01
C VAL A 196 -9.49 -1.60 3.57
N LYS A 197 -10.26 -2.47 2.91
CA LYS A 197 -11.63 -2.16 2.49
C LYS A 197 -12.58 -1.93 3.66
N ARG A 198 -12.48 -2.72 4.73
CA ARG A 198 -13.29 -2.51 5.95
C ARG A 198 -12.98 -1.14 6.58
N GLU A 199 -11.70 -0.78 6.71
CA GLU A 199 -11.29 0.51 7.24
C GLU A 199 -11.76 1.67 6.36
N TYR A 200 -11.60 1.54 5.05
CA TYR A 200 -12.12 2.52 4.10
C TYR A 200 -13.63 2.75 4.28
N THR A 201 -14.42 1.68 4.32
CA THR A 201 -15.89 1.76 4.53
C THR A 201 -16.23 2.40 5.88
N ARG A 202 -15.47 2.06 6.94
CA ARG A 202 -15.61 2.68 8.26
C ARG A 202 -15.39 4.19 8.20
N PHE A 203 -14.34 4.65 7.51
CA PHE A 203 -14.02 6.08 7.40
C PHE A 203 -15.07 6.85 6.58
N VAL A 204 -15.55 6.26 5.49
CA VAL A 204 -16.68 6.81 4.73
C VAL A 204 -17.89 7.01 5.63
N GLY A 205 -18.26 6.01 6.44
CA GLY A 205 -19.37 6.10 7.38
C GLY A 205 -19.19 7.17 8.45
N LEU A 206 -17.95 7.32 8.98
CA LEU A 206 -17.64 8.35 9.96
C LEU A 206 -17.73 9.78 9.39
N LEU A 207 -17.39 9.98 8.13
CA LEU A 207 -17.57 11.27 7.46
C LEU A 207 -19.03 11.57 7.16
N ALA A 208 -19.78 10.57 6.68
CA ALA A 208 -21.20 10.72 6.39
C ALA A 208 -22.00 11.13 7.64
N SER A 209 -21.64 10.59 8.81
CA SER A 209 -22.31 10.94 10.08
C SER A 209 -22.04 12.38 10.56
N ASN A 210 -21.05 13.06 10.00
CA ASN A 210 -20.67 14.43 10.36
C ASN A 210 -21.10 15.48 9.31
N SER A 211 -21.60 15.03 8.14
CA SER A 211 -22.03 15.93 7.09
C SER A 211 -23.50 16.31 7.29
N PRO A 212 -23.89 17.58 7.12
CA PRO A 212 -25.30 17.92 6.91
C PRO A 212 -25.87 17.10 5.75
N VAL A 213 -27.16 16.80 5.79
CA VAL A 213 -27.88 15.79 4.97
C VAL A 213 -27.57 15.79 3.46
N GLU A 214 -27.17 16.92 2.88
CA GLU A 214 -26.87 17.04 1.44
C GLU A 214 -25.61 16.29 0.95
N GLY A 215 -24.67 15.95 1.83
CA GLY A 215 -23.42 15.23 1.48
C GLY A 215 -23.52 13.71 1.60
N SER A 216 -24.55 13.19 2.24
CA SER A 216 -24.65 11.78 2.63
C SER A 216 -24.79 10.81 1.45
N GLU A 217 -25.56 11.19 0.41
CA GLU A 217 -25.78 10.32 -0.77
C GLU A 217 -24.52 10.13 -1.62
N VAL A 218 -23.70 11.19 -1.75
CA VAL A 218 -22.44 11.13 -2.50
C VAL A 218 -21.41 10.24 -1.80
N LEU A 219 -21.38 10.27 -0.47
CA LEU A 219 -20.46 9.44 0.33
C LEU A 219 -20.87 7.95 0.31
N LEU A 220 -22.16 7.65 0.29
CA LEU A 220 -22.66 6.29 0.16
C LEU A 220 -22.41 5.70 -1.24
N ALA A 221 -22.57 6.49 -2.30
CA ALA A 221 -22.21 6.11 -3.67
C ALA A 221 -20.72 5.75 -3.80
N ARG A 222 -19.86 6.41 -3.07
CA ARG A 222 -18.43 6.14 -2.97
C ARG A 222 -18.11 4.72 -2.44
N ALA A 223 -18.82 4.29 -1.41
CA ALA A 223 -18.67 2.95 -0.83
C ALA A 223 -19.15 1.84 -1.80
N GLN A 224 -20.16 2.13 -2.64
CA GLN A 224 -20.72 1.19 -3.60
C GLN A 224 -19.88 1.04 -4.87
N SER A 225 -19.23 2.11 -5.36
CA SER A 225 -18.39 2.08 -6.55
C SER A 225 -17.07 1.31 -6.35
N SER A 226 -16.70 1.01 -5.11
CA SER A 226 -15.54 0.16 -4.77
C SER A 226 -15.80 -1.34 -4.90
N LYS A 227 -17.00 -1.78 -5.33
CA LYS A 227 -17.28 -3.19 -5.62
C LYS A 227 -16.59 -3.58 -6.93
N PRO A 228 -15.88 -4.72 -7.00
CA PRO A 228 -15.34 -5.21 -8.25
C PRO A 228 -16.48 -5.51 -9.24
N VAL A 229 -16.41 -4.94 -10.43
CA VAL A 229 -17.29 -5.34 -11.54
C VAL A 229 -16.84 -6.75 -11.95
N LEU A 230 -17.61 -7.75 -11.55
CA LEU A 230 -17.49 -9.10 -12.09
C LEU A 230 -17.96 -9.06 -13.55
N THR A 231 -17.05 -8.87 -14.47
CA THR A 231 -17.32 -9.08 -15.90
C THR A 231 -17.26 -10.57 -16.14
N VAL A 232 -18.42 -11.21 -16.16
CA VAL A 232 -18.60 -12.57 -16.71
C VAL A 232 -18.49 -12.41 -18.21
N GLN A 233 -17.37 -12.79 -18.80
CA GLN A 233 -17.29 -13.07 -20.24
C GLN A 233 -17.72 -14.51 -20.47
N ARG A 234 -18.74 -14.69 -21.27
CA ARG A 234 -19.14 -15.97 -21.89
C ARG A 234 -18.22 -16.27 -23.05
#